data_6153c609968b0d8a79b5c85a4cf52212
#
_entry.id   6153c609968b0d8a79b5c85a4cf52212
#
_cell.length_a   1.000
_cell.length_b   1.000
_cell.length_c   1.000
_cell.angle_alpha   90.00
_cell.angle_beta   90.00
_cell.angle_gamma   90.00
#
_symmetry.space_group_name_H-M   'P 1'
#
loop_
_entity.id
_entity.type
_entity.pdbx_description
1 polymer ?
#
loop_
_entity_poly.entity_id
_entity_poly.type
_entity_poly.pdbx_seq_one_letter_code
_entity_poly.pdbx_strand_id
1 'polypeptide(L)'
;SYALHLGRVMEEKGLDPAASSIRMLFVGGEPGTGIMNTRNRLKELWGAEMREFYGCTEVSPHSGGYSCSHAEISGDVVATHLMEDHQIWELVDPDTMEPVAEGERGITVATSLLSESSPQLRFNVGDYTVYSTEQCGCGRTHVRAMGSFAGRSDDLINLRGVKMYPVQLEQAVRAVPGIGDEY
;
A
#
# COMPACT_ATOMS: atom_id res chain seq x y z
N SER A 1 -10.39 7.06 -1.54
CA SER A 1 -10.66 5.71 -2.09
C SER A 1 -12.04 5.66 -2.74
N TYR A 2 -12.10 5.14 -3.96
CA TYR A 2 -13.37 5.00 -4.70
C TYR A 2 -14.40 4.12 -3.95
N ALA A 3 -13.94 3.14 -3.19
CA ALA A 3 -14.82 2.29 -2.38
C ALA A 3 -15.54 3.07 -1.25
N LEU A 4 -14.91 4.10 -0.67
CA LEU A 4 -15.57 5.00 0.27
C LEU A 4 -16.66 5.82 -0.43
N HIS A 5 -16.35 6.38 -1.58
CA HIS A 5 -17.32 7.15 -2.39
C HIS A 5 -18.53 6.28 -2.76
N LEU A 6 -18.29 5.08 -3.28
CA LEU A 6 -19.38 4.17 -3.67
C LEU A 6 -20.28 3.80 -2.49
N GLY A 7 -19.69 3.49 -1.33
CA GLY A 7 -20.46 3.17 -0.12
C GLY A 7 -21.35 4.35 0.31
N ARG A 8 -20.82 5.57 0.27
CA ARG A 8 -21.58 6.77 0.58
C ARG A 8 -22.74 6.98 -0.39
N VAL A 9 -22.51 6.82 -1.70
CA VAL A 9 -23.59 6.92 -2.70
C VAL A 9 -24.69 5.86 -2.46
N MET A 10 -24.33 4.68 -1.99
CA MET A 10 -25.32 3.66 -1.58
C MET A 10 -26.15 4.14 -0.39
N GLU A 11 -25.51 4.65 0.67
CA GLU A 11 -26.20 5.20 1.85
C GLU A 11 -27.14 6.35 1.47
N GLU A 12 -26.71 7.29 0.62
CA GLU A 12 -27.55 8.38 0.12
C GLU A 12 -28.80 7.89 -0.65
N LYS A 13 -28.72 6.70 -1.24
CA LYS A 13 -29.84 6.02 -1.91
C LYS A 13 -30.66 5.12 -0.97
N GLY A 14 -30.38 5.14 0.34
CA GLY A 14 -31.04 4.30 1.33
C GLY A 14 -30.66 2.82 1.27
N LEU A 15 -29.50 2.51 0.66
CA LEU A 15 -28.95 1.16 0.61
C LEU A 15 -27.86 1.03 1.68
N ASP A 16 -27.81 -0.12 2.35
CA ASP A 16 -26.77 -0.44 3.32
C ASP A 16 -25.64 -1.23 2.61
N PRO A 17 -24.41 -0.65 2.48
CA PRO A 17 -23.29 -1.37 1.88
C PRO A 17 -22.95 -2.67 2.60
N ALA A 18 -23.06 -2.69 3.94
CA ALA A 18 -22.76 -3.88 4.74
C ALA A 18 -23.79 -5.03 4.55
N ALA A 19 -25.01 -4.69 4.13
CA ALA A 19 -26.03 -5.68 3.79
C ALA A 19 -25.86 -6.28 2.38
N SER A 20 -24.87 -5.81 1.61
CA SER A 20 -24.57 -6.35 0.28
C SER A 20 -23.95 -7.74 0.34
N SER A 21 -23.83 -8.42 -0.80
CA SER A 21 -23.13 -9.70 -0.90
C SER A 21 -21.61 -9.58 -0.98
N ILE A 22 -21.05 -8.38 -0.85
CA ILE A 22 -19.61 -8.14 -0.86
C ILE A 22 -19.00 -8.67 0.43
N ARG A 23 -18.05 -9.58 0.33
CA ARG A 23 -17.33 -10.18 1.46
C ARG A 23 -15.89 -9.74 1.57
N MET A 24 -15.35 -9.20 0.48
CA MET A 24 -13.95 -8.75 0.42
C MET A 24 -13.84 -7.54 -0.47
N LEU A 25 -13.10 -6.54 -0.01
CA LEU A 25 -12.62 -5.43 -0.82
C LEU A 25 -11.15 -5.68 -1.15
N PHE A 26 -10.85 -5.76 -2.43
CA PHE A 26 -9.50 -5.92 -2.94
C PHE A 26 -9.08 -4.64 -3.63
N VAL A 27 -8.18 -3.88 -3.01
CA VAL A 27 -7.87 -2.50 -3.34
C VAL A 27 -6.39 -2.30 -3.58
N GLY A 28 -6.04 -1.33 -4.41
CA GLY A 28 -4.67 -0.98 -4.73
C GLY A 28 -4.59 0.19 -5.70
N GLY A 29 -3.37 0.57 -6.07
CA GLY A 29 -3.12 1.70 -6.96
C GLY A 29 -3.09 3.07 -6.25
N GLU A 30 -3.40 3.09 -4.96
CA GLU A 30 -3.32 4.27 -4.09
C GLU A 30 -2.93 3.84 -2.66
N PRO A 31 -2.30 4.69 -1.85
CA PRO A 31 -1.89 4.32 -0.48
C PRO A 31 -3.06 4.14 0.49
N GLY A 32 -4.29 4.39 0.08
CA GLY A 32 -5.48 4.50 0.92
C GLY A 32 -5.70 3.39 1.94
N THR A 33 -5.50 2.12 1.59
CA THR A 33 -5.71 0.99 2.50
C THR A 33 -4.50 0.60 3.32
N GLY A 34 -3.33 1.13 2.99
CA GLY A 34 -2.16 1.15 3.85
C GLY A 34 -2.33 2.09 5.04
N ILE A 35 -3.30 3.02 4.98
CA ILE A 35 -3.65 3.95 6.06
C ILE A 35 -4.73 3.31 6.93
N MET A 36 -4.42 2.99 8.19
CA MET A 36 -5.35 2.26 9.08
C MET A 36 -6.69 2.96 9.28
N ASN A 37 -6.72 4.29 9.35
CA ASN A 37 -7.99 5.03 9.48
C ASN A 37 -8.91 4.76 8.26
N THR A 38 -8.40 4.91 7.05
CA THR A 38 -9.16 4.63 5.81
C THR A 38 -9.57 3.16 5.74
N ARG A 39 -8.66 2.25 6.13
CA ARG A 39 -8.92 0.81 6.16
C ARG A 39 -10.06 0.45 7.13
N ASN A 40 -10.04 1.00 8.35
CA ASN A 40 -11.07 0.75 9.35
C ASN A 40 -12.43 1.30 8.90
N ARG A 41 -12.47 2.51 8.34
CA ARG A 41 -13.72 3.07 7.77
C ARG A 41 -14.30 2.21 6.65
N LEU A 42 -13.46 1.67 5.78
CA LEU A 42 -13.91 0.75 4.73
C LEU A 42 -14.47 -0.55 5.31
N LYS A 43 -13.82 -1.12 6.32
CA LYS A 43 -14.32 -2.31 7.03
C LYS A 43 -15.67 -2.06 7.67
N GLU A 44 -15.84 -0.94 8.37
CA GLU A 44 -17.08 -0.55 9.00
C GLU A 44 -18.21 -0.34 7.98
N LEU A 45 -17.92 0.41 6.91
CA LEU A 45 -18.88 0.75 5.86
C LEU A 45 -19.38 -0.48 5.09
N TRP A 46 -18.49 -1.43 4.78
CA TRP A 46 -18.82 -2.56 3.92
C TRP A 46 -19.04 -3.88 4.67
N GLY A 47 -18.67 -3.97 5.95
CA GLY A 47 -18.69 -5.23 6.70
C GLY A 47 -17.81 -6.32 6.08
N ALA A 48 -16.82 -5.95 5.27
CA ALA A 48 -16.04 -6.85 4.41
C ALA A 48 -14.59 -6.94 4.83
N GLU A 49 -13.93 -8.05 4.48
CA GLU A 49 -12.49 -8.17 4.61
C GLU A 49 -11.76 -7.21 3.68
N MET A 50 -10.66 -6.65 4.18
CA MET A 50 -9.78 -5.79 3.38
C MET A 50 -8.55 -6.54 2.93
N ARG A 51 -8.28 -6.50 1.64
CA ARG A 51 -7.03 -6.95 1.02
C ARG A 51 -6.47 -5.84 0.17
N GLU A 52 -5.16 -5.74 0.17
CA GLU A 52 -4.43 -4.77 -0.64
C GLU A 52 -3.58 -5.51 -1.66
N PHE A 53 -3.48 -4.97 -2.85
CA PHE A 53 -2.46 -5.36 -3.82
C PHE A 53 -1.55 -4.17 -4.12
N TYR A 54 -0.31 -4.48 -4.40
CA TYR A 54 0.72 -3.55 -4.81
C TYR A 54 1.18 -3.87 -6.23
N GLY A 55 1.50 -2.84 -6.99
CA GLY A 55 2.09 -2.96 -8.31
C GLY A 55 2.32 -1.61 -8.96
N CYS A 56 3.16 -1.61 -9.96
CA CYS A 56 3.37 -0.47 -10.85
C CYS A 56 3.33 -0.96 -12.31
N THR A 57 2.86 -0.12 -13.19
CA THR A 57 2.64 -0.47 -14.60
C THR A 57 3.91 -0.96 -15.29
N GLU A 58 5.05 -0.40 -14.92
CA GLU A 58 6.35 -0.66 -15.54
C GLU A 58 6.88 -2.07 -15.24
N VAL A 59 6.60 -2.58 -14.04
CA VAL A 59 7.12 -3.90 -13.61
C VAL A 59 6.00 -4.93 -13.60
N SER A 60 4.92 -4.64 -12.89
CA SER A 60 3.77 -5.53 -12.76
C SER A 60 2.56 -4.75 -12.21
N PRO A 61 1.55 -4.47 -13.03
CA PRO A 61 0.46 -3.58 -12.68
C PRO A 61 -0.34 -4.01 -11.44
N HIS A 62 -0.39 -5.30 -11.14
CA HIS A 62 -1.23 -5.84 -10.07
C HIS A 62 -0.68 -7.11 -9.41
N SER A 63 0.54 -7.50 -9.72
CA SER A 63 1.16 -8.70 -9.14
C SER A 63 2.51 -8.45 -8.47
N GLY A 64 2.76 -7.22 -8.01
CA GLY A 64 3.96 -6.88 -7.24
C GLY A 64 3.88 -7.36 -5.79
N GLY A 65 2.71 -7.33 -5.19
CA GLY A 65 2.52 -7.80 -3.83
C GLY A 65 1.06 -7.88 -3.40
N TYR A 66 0.79 -8.66 -2.34
CA TYR A 66 -0.55 -8.84 -1.77
C TYR A 66 -0.52 -8.90 -0.25
N SER A 67 -1.47 -8.20 0.38
CA SER A 67 -1.70 -8.37 1.81
C SER A 67 -2.44 -9.69 2.10
N CYS A 68 -2.28 -10.21 3.32
CA CYS A 68 -2.94 -11.44 3.78
C CYS A 68 -3.89 -11.16 4.95
N SER A 69 -4.49 -12.21 5.54
CA SER A 69 -5.34 -12.09 6.73
C SER A 69 -4.57 -11.65 7.98
N HIS A 70 -3.25 -11.73 7.96
CA HIS A 70 -2.33 -11.28 9.03
C HIS A 70 -1.57 -10.02 8.63
N ALA A 71 -2.12 -9.23 7.71
CA ALA A 71 -1.46 -8.03 7.21
C ALA A 71 -1.42 -6.90 8.24
N GLU A 72 -2.42 -6.85 9.14
CA GLU A 72 -2.48 -5.85 10.19
C GLU A 72 -1.58 -6.28 11.35
N ILE A 73 -0.52 -5.52 11.56
CA ILE A 73 0.47 -5.74 12.62
C ILE A 73 0.21 -4.71 13.71
N SER A 74 0.64 -5.00 14.94
CA SER A 74 0.41 -4.12 16.09
C SER A 74 0.82 -2.66 15.80
N GLY A 75 -0.10 -1.75 16.05
CA GLY A 75 0.01 -0.35 15.63
C GLY A 75 -0.67 -0.10 14.27
N ASP A 76 -0.28 0.95 13.61
CA ASP A 76 -0.88 1.37 12.34
C ASP A 76 -0.16 0.81 11.11
N VAL A 77 0.40 -0.41 11.21
CA VAL A 77 1.21 -1.02 10.17
C VAL A 77 0.43 -2.09 9.43
N VAL A 78 0.33 -1.95 8.12
CA VAL A 78 -0.17 -2.98 7.20
C VAL A 78 1.02 -3.56 6.44
N ALA A 79 1.11 -4.88 6.34
CA ALA A 79 2.18 -5.57 5.64
C ALA A 79 1.69 -6.20 4.33
N THR A 80 2.52 -6.11 3.30
CA THR A 80 2.26 -6.66 1.97
C THR A 80 3.35 -7.66 1.61
N HIS A 81 2.98 -8.91 1.30
CA HIS A 81 3.91 -9.90 0.76
C HIS A 81 4.29 -9.53 -0.66
N LEU A 82 5.57 -9.43 -0.93
CA LEU A 82 6.10 -9.18 -2.27
C LEU A 82 6.13 -10.49 -3.07
N MET A 83 5.78 -10.41 -4.34
CA MET A 83 5.71 -11.59 -5.22
C MET A 83 7.09 -11.90 -5.80
N GLU A 84 7.93 -12.58 -5.02
CA GLU A 84 9.29 -12.95 -5.39
C GLU A 84 9.35 -14.03 -6.50
N ASP A 85 8.24 -14.69 -6.76
CA ASP A 85 8.09 -15.60 -7.91
C ASP A 85 8.08 -14.87 -9.27
N HIS A 86 7.69 -13.58 -9.25
CA HIS A 86 7.51 -12.77 -10.45
C HIS A 86 8.60 -11.72 -10.64
N GLN A 87 9.16 -11.23 -9.54
CA GLN A 87 10.16 -10.18 -9.54
C GLN A 87 11.24 -10.46 -8.50
N ILE A 88 12.46 -10.00 -8.77
CA ILE A 88 13.46 -9.78 -7.73
C ILE A 88 13.22 -8.40 -7.14
N TRP A 89 13.04 -8.33 -5.83
CA TRP A 89 12.83 -7.11 -5.08
C TRP A 89 14.06 -6.74 -4.27
N GLU A 90 14.56 -5.54 -4.45
CA GLU A 90 15.65 -4.97 -3.70
C GLU A 90 15.14 -3.74 -2.93
N LEU A 91 15.64 -3.53 -1.74
CA LEU A 91 15.46 -2.30 -0.99
C LEU A 91 16.80 -1.60 -0.87
N VAL A 92 16.88 -0.40 -1.42
CA VAL A 92 18.16 0.31 -1.56
C VAL A 92 18.10 1.72 -0.98
N ASP A 93 19.25 2.23 -0.61
CA ASP A 93 19.41 3.64 -0.26
C ASP A 93 19.22 4.49 -1.52
N PRO A 94 18.42 5.57 -1.48
CA PRO A 94 18.07 6.36 -2.68
C PRO A 94 19.25 7.13 -3.29
N ASP A 95 20.29 7.40 -2.50
CA ASP A 95 21.43 8.21 -2.95
C ASP A 95 22.57 7.34 -3.52
N THR A 96 22.82 6.19 -2.88
CA THR A 96 23.93 5.29 -3.25
C THR A 96 23.48 4.13 -4.15
N MET A 97 22.20 3.78 -4.15
CA MET A 97 21.62 2.59 -4.80
C MET A 97 22.19 1.26 -4.29
N GLU A 98 22.82 1.29 -3.09
CA GLU A 98 23.29 0.09 -2.41
C GLU A 98 22.18 -0.50 -1.51
N PRO A 99 22.14 -1.82 -1.31
CA PRO A 99 21.17 -2.46 -0.44
C PRO A 99 21.24 -1.90 0.99
N VAL A 100 20.07 -1.64 1.60
CA VAL A 100 19.96 -1.30 3.02
C VAL A 100 19.83 -2.55 3.87
N ALA A 101 20.11 -2.43 5.17
CA ALA A 101 19.95 -3.55 6.11
C ALA A 101 18.45 -3.87 6.34
N GLU A 102 18.17 -5.11 6.75
CA GLU A 102 16.81 -5.50 7.15
C GLU A 102 16.29 -4.61 8.29
N GLY A 103 15.06 -4.15 8.15
CA GLY A 103 14.44 -3.23 9.09
C GLY A 103 14.76 -1.75 8.84
N GLU A 104 15.67 -1.44 7.94
CA GLU A 104 15.92 -0.08 7.50
C GLU A 104 14.98 0.34 6.36
N ARG A 105 14.72 1.63 6.29
CA ARG A 105 13.90 2.22 5.22
C ARG A 105 14.75 2.46 3.98
N GLY A 106 14.25 2.01 2.84
CA GLY A 106 14.86 2.27 1.53
C GLY A 106 13.81 2.50 0.46
N ILE A 107 14.26 2.74 -0.77
CA ILE A 107 13.40 2.74 -1.95
C ILE A 107 13.38 1.37 -2.60
N THR A 108 12.23 1.03 -3.16
CA THR A 108 12.01 -0.25 -3.84
C THR A 108 12.59 -0.22 -5.25
N VAL A 109 13.38 -1.24 -5.56
CA VAL A 109 13.91 -1.54 -6.89
C VAL A 109 13.42 -2.91 -7.30
N ALA A 110 13.02 -3.09 -8.56
CA ALA A 110 12.47 -4.33 -9.06
C ALA A 110 13.12 -4.78 -10.37
N THR A 111 13.35 -6.09 -10.48
CA THR A 111 13.77 -6.76 -11.71
C THR A 111 12.72 -7.77 -12.12
N SER A 112 12.20 -7.66 -13.34
CA SER A 112 11.20 -8.57 -13.88
C SER A 112 11.80 -9.95 -14.19
N LEU A 113 11.12 -11.02 -13.75
CA LEU A 113 11.49 -12.40 -14.06
C LEU A 113 10.65 -13.01 -15.19
N LEU A 114 9.40 -12.55 -15.33
CA LEU A 114 8.41 -13.16 -16.24
C LEU A 114 7.98 -12.23 -17.38
N SER A 115 8.36 -10.96 -17.37
CA SER A 115 7.97 -10.02 -18.42
C SER A 115 8.79 -10.23 -19.69
N GLU A 116 8.14 -10.60 -20.79
CA GLU A 116 8.77 -10.81 -22.09
C GLU A 116 8.76 -9.57 -22.97
N SER A 117 7.70 -8.75 -22.88
CA SER A 117 7.50 -7.62 -23.79
C SER A 117 8.22 -6.35 -23.35
N SER A 118 8.36 -6.13 -22.03
CA SER A 118 9.01 -4.96 -21.45
C SER A 118 9.71 -5.35 -20.15
N PRO A 119 10.77 -6.17 -20.21
CA PRO A 119 11.49 -6.57 -19.00
C PRO A 119 12.21 -5.39 -18.39
N GLN A 120 12.06 -5.22 -17.09
CA GLN A 120 12.74 -4.20 -16.32
C GLN A 120 13.92 -4.84 -15.56
N LEU A 121 15.07 -4.21 -15.61
CA LEU A 121 16.27 -4.60 -14.87
C LEU A 121 16.62 -3.50 -13.87
N ARG A 122 16.60 -3.84 -12.57
CA ARG A 122 16.84 -2.91 -11.47
C ARG A 122 16.09 -1.59 -11.64
N PHE A 123 14.81 -1.66 -12.01
CA PHE A 123 13.95 -0.50 -12.19
C PHE A 123 13.68 0.15 -10.84
N ASN A 124 14.03 1.42 -10.71
CA ASN A 124 13.72 2.21 -9.52
C ASN A 124 12.22 2.53 -9.51
N VAL A 125 11.45 1.80 -8.71
CA VAL A 125 10.01 2.03 -8.54
C VAL A 125 9.76 3.33 -7.78
N GLY A 126 10.67 3.71 -6.89
CA GLY A 126 10.63 4.97 -6.16
C GLY A 126 9.75 4.95 -4.90
N ASP A 127 9.14 3.84 -4.57
CA ASP A 127 8.31 3.70 -3.38
C ASP A 127 9.17 3.37 -2.16
N TYR A 128 8.96 4.10 -1.05
CA TYR A 128 9.63 3.84 0.21
C TYR A 128 8.89 2.77 1.01
N THR A 129 9.65 1.84 1.57
CA THR A 129 9.15 0.85 2.52
C THR A 129 10.27 0.35 3.45
N VAL A 130 9.95 -0.62 4.29
CA VAL A 130 10.87 -1.40 5.11
C VAL A 130 10.62 -2.87 4.82
N TYR A 131 11.67 -3.68 4.65
CA TYR A 131 11.50 -5.12 4.44
C TYR A 131 11.62 -5.89 5.76
N SER A 132 10.82 -6.97 5.85
CA SER A 132 10.95 -7.98 6.88
C SER A 132 10.93 -9.37 6.28
N THR A 133 11.91 -10.18 6.65
CA THR A 133 12.02 -11.61 6.30
C THR A 133 11.37 -12.51 7.35
N GLU A 134 10.88 -11.95 8.47
CA GLU A 134 10.18 -12.72 9.49
C GLU A 134 8.98 -13.45 8.89
N GLN A 135 8.82 -14.73 9.25
CA GLN A 135 7.72 -15.55 8.77
C GLN A 135 6.38 -14.99 9.23
N CYS A 136 5.47 -14.78 8.27
CA CYS A 136 4.12 -14.35 8.57
C CYS A 136 3.28 -15.50 9.12
N GLY A 137 2.37 -15.19 10.06
CA GLY A 137 1.40 -16.15 10.61
C GLY A 137 0.47 -16.78 9.56
N CYS A 138 0.38 -16.22 8.34
CA CYS A 138 -0.36 -16.82 7.23
C CYS A 138 0.38 -18.01 6.56
N GLY A 139 1.62 -18.29 6.95
CA GLY A 139 2.45 -19.37 6.42
C GLY A 139 3.24 -19.04 5.14
N ARG A 140 3.04 -17.86 4.52
CA ARG A 140 3.84 -17.45 3.36
C ARG A 140 5.26 -17.12 3.78
N THR A 141 6.22 -17.45 2.90
CA THR A 141 7.66 -17.23 3.09
C THR A 141 8.19 -16.00 2.37
N HIS A 142 7.38 -15.36 1.55
CA HIS A 142 7.74 -14.13 0.83
C HIS A 142 8.11 -13.00 1.77
N VAL A 143 9.10 -12.21 1.40
CA VAL A 143 9.45 -10.95 2.07
C VAL A 143 8.23 -10.05 2.16
N ARG A 144 8.12 -9.34 3.26
CA ARG A 144 7.02 -8.39 3.49
C ARG A 144 7.54 -6.95 3.42
N ALA A 145 6.82 -6.12 2.67
CA ALA A 145 6.90 -4.68 2.77
C ALA A 145 6.07 -4.22 3.97
N MET A 146 6.71 -3.58 4.94
CA MET A 146 6.11 -3.18 6.22
C MET A 146 5.66 -1.73 6.15
N GLY A 147 4.42 -1.44 6.58
CA GLY A 147 3.84 -0.09 6.50
C GLY A 147 3.35 0.28 5.10
N SER A 148 3.13 -0.71 4.26
CA SER A 148 2.80 -0.53 2.84
C SER A 148 3.81 0.40 2.13
N PHE A 149 3.43 0.99 1.03
CA PHE A 149 4.28 1.91 0.25
C PHE A 149 3.86 3.35 0.54
N ALA A 150 4.15 3.82 1.74
CA ALA A 150 3.62 5.07 2.30
C ALA A 150 4.38 6.34 1.88
N GLY A 151 4.92 6.36 0.68
CA GLY A 151 5.55 7.56 0.10
C GLY A 151 6.42 7.22 -1.07
N ARG A 152 6.45 8.13 -2.03
CA ARG A 152 7.31 8.05 -3.21
C ARG A 152 8.48 9.02 -3.07
N SER A 153 9.61 8.65 -3.65
CA SER A 153 10.80 9.52 -3.67
C SER A 153 10.57 10.82 -4.45
N ASP A 154 9.67 10.79 -5.43
CA ASP A 154 9.30 11.93 -6.30
C ASP A 154 8.12 12.76 -5.75
N ASP A 155 7.40 12.30 -4.73
CA ASP A 155 6.25 12.99 -4.13
C ASP A 155 6.62 13.83 -2.88
N LEU A 156 7.90 13.93 -2.55
CA LEU A 156 8.34 14.63 -1.36
C LEU A 156 8.08 16.13 -1.48
N ILE A 157 7.14 16.64 -0.70
CA ILE A 157 6.85 18.07 -0.58
C ILE A 157 7.87 18.70 0.37
N ASN A 158 8.62 19.70 -0.12
CA ASN A 158 9.50 20.49 0.71
C ASN A 158 8.95 21.90 0.86
N LEU A 159 8.32 22.17 1.98
CA LEU A 159 7.78 23.50 2.30
C LEU A 159 8.68 24.20 3.33
N ARG A 160 9.51 25.14 2.85
CA ARG A 160 10.41 25.96 3.68
C ARG A 160 11.29 25.12 4.63
N GLY A 161 11.83 24.01 4.13
CA GLY A 161 12.69 23.10 4.89
C GLY A 161 11.94 22.00 5.67
N VAL A 162 10.62 22.05 5.75
CA VAL A 162 9.79 20.96 6.29
C VAL A 162 9.50 19.98 5.13
N LYS A 163 9.96 18.75 5.28
CA LYS A 163 9.71 17.68 4.33
C LYS A 163 8.51 16.84 4.77
N MET A 164 7.55 16.62 3.88
CA MET A 164 6.39 15.79 4.14
C MET A 164 5.95 15.05 2.88
N TYR A 165 5.30 13.92 3.05
CA TYR A 165 4.64 13.21 1.96
C TYR A 165 3.15 13.56 1.90
N PRO A 166 2.51 13.55 0.73
CA PRO A 166 1.06 13.78 0.59
C PRO A 166 0.22 12.94 1.54
N VAL A 167 0.59 11.68 1.78
CA VAL A 167 -0.10 10.77 2.69
C VAL A 167 -0.13 11.28 4.14
N GLN A 168 0.92 11.99 4.59
CA GLN A 168 0.95 12.56 5.94
C GLN A 168 -0.03 13.74 6.06
N LEU A 169 -0.11 14.55 5.00
CA LEU A 169 -1.10 15.63 4.92
C LEU A 169 -2.53 15.06 4.89
N GLU A 170 -2.75 14.03 4.07
CA GLU A 170 -4.02 13.31 4.01
C GLU A 170 -4.47 12.78 5.37
N GLN A 171 -3.57 12.13 6.11
CA GLN A 171 -3.84 11.63 7.45
C GLN A 171 -4.26 12.76 8.41
N ALA A 172 -3.56 13.88 8.37
CA ALA A 172 -3.86 15.05 9.21
C ALA A 172 -5.22 15.67 8.87
N VAL A 173 -5.52 15.84 7.57
CA VAL A 173 -6.79 16.40 7.09
C VAL A 173 -7.96 15.47 7.47
N ARG A 174 -7.83 14.17 7.25
CA ARG A 174 -8.88 13.19 7.58
C ARG A 174 -9.10 13.00 9.08
N ALA A 175 -8.16 13.41 9.92
CA ALA A 175 -8.34 13.39 11.39
C ALA A 175 -9.21 14.54 11.90
N VAL A 176 -9.52 15.55 11.08
CA VAL A 176 -10.33 16.71 11.48
C VAL A 176 -11.81 16.38 11.32
N PRO A 177 -12.62 16.41 12.41
CA PRO A 177 -14.06 16.19 12.31
C PRO A 177 -14.74 17.20 11.39
N GLY A 178 -15.62 16.71 10.52
CA GLY A 178 -16.39 17.54 9.59
C GLY A 178 -15.73 17.84 8.26
N ILE A 179 -14.51 17.42 8.05
CA ILE A 179 -13.89 17.40 6.71
C ILE A 179 -14.37 16.13 5.97
N GLY A 180 -14.85 16.31 4.75
CA GLY A 180 -15.29 15.22 3.89
C GLY A 180 -14.13 14.34 3.43
N ASP A 181 -14.45 13.24 2.74
CA ASP A 181 -13.45 12.31 2.22
C ASP A 181 -12.84 12.76 0.88
N GLU A 182 -13.36 13.83 0.31
CA GLU A 182 -12.87 14.46 -0.93
C GLU A 182 -12.32 15.86 -0.60
N TYR A 183 -11.10 16.14 -1.06
CA TYR A 183 -10.40 17.42 -0.90
C TYR A 183 -9.49 17.66 -2.10
#